data_e347ab69e03410168837981d5e9c0c37
#
_entry.id   e347ab69e03410168837981d5e9c0c37
#
_cell.length_a   1.000
_cell.length_b   1.000
_cell.length_c   1.000
_cell.angle_alpha   90.00
_cell.angle_beta   90.00
_cell.angle_gamma   90.00
#
_symmetry.space_group_name_H-M   'P 1'
#
loop_
_entity.id
_entity.type
_entity.pdbx_description
1 polymer ?
#
loop_
_entity_poly.entity_id
_entity_poly.type
_entity_poly.pdbx_seq_one_letter_code
_entity_poly.pdbx_strand_id
1 'polypeptide(L)'
;MPYCVMCGVELENKLKSCPLCNTPVYLPSEPDGDSQKPYPERTEKRRTFYVNLVPSKAFVYLMTFVLIIPLIVCLIIDIRRNSTITWSFYPVSSIILAWILMAYPALMKRYSFIKVLTIDIYSIVLFLVSLDAYSGNLLNWSVYPVASLLLIWVYFLLVFLLGKRHPFVLAFMAYISTGLYLYLVEQATGSAWFFDLALPIITLILVLTLITLALSRFSLFKGTALFGLIFCSISIFCIGTE
;
A
#
# COMPACT_ATOMS: atom_id res chain seq x y z
N MET A 1 -16.13 -48.51 11.17
CA MET A 1 -16.92 -49.72 11.39
C MET A 1 -18.19 -49.28 12.08
N PRO A 2 -19.39 -49.69 11.62
CA PRO A 2 -20.66 -49.32 12.27
C PRO A 2 -20.91 -50.19 13.51
N TYR A 3 -21.51 -49.57 14.53
CA TYR A 3 -21.92 -50.25 15.76
C TYR A 3 -23.44 -50.23 15.91
N CYS A 4 -24.03 -51.26 16.48
CA CYS A 4 -25.46 -51.28 16.77
C CYS A 4 -25.79 -50.29 17.88
N VAL A 5 -26.76 -49.41 17.66
CA VAL A 5 -27.16 -48.35 18.62
C VAL A 5 -27.78 -48.93 19.88
N MET A 6 -28.36 -50.13 19.84
CA MET A 6 -29.05 -50.73 20.98
C MET A 6 -28.15 -51.67 21.81
N CYS A 7 -27.33 -52.51 21.16
CA CYS A 7 -26.53 -53.51 21.87
C CYS A 7 -24.99 -53.27 21.81
N GLY A 8 -24.52 -52.25 21.06
CA GLY A 8 -23.13 -51.90 21.00
C GLY A 8 -22.19 -52.83 20.25
N VAL A 9 -22.74 -53.85 19.59
CA VAL A 9 -21.96 -54.82 18.82
C VAL A 9 -21.48 -54.20 17.51
N GLU A 10 -20.26 -54.53 17.13
CA GLU A 10 -19.65 -54.12 15.84
C GLU A 10 -20.37 -54.87 14.70
N LEU A 11 -20.76 -54.15 13.66
CA LEU A 11 -21.53 -54.68 12.54
C LEU A 11 -20.70 -54.62 11.25
N GLU A 12 -20.87 -55.63 10.39
CA GLU A 12 -20.33 -55.53 9.04
C GLU A 12 -21.10 -54.54 8.21
N ASN A 13 -20.40 -53.83 7.31
CA ASN A 13 -20.94 -52.71 6.50
C ASN A 13 -22.11 -53.05 5.57
N LYS A 14 -22.58 -54.29 5.51
CA LYS A 14 -23.64 -54.75 4.60
C LYS A 14 -24.90 -55.28 5.29
N LEU A 15 -24.93 -55.27 6.62
CA LEU A 15 -26.06 -55.83 7.37
C LEU A 15 -27.21 -54.82 7.46
N LYS A 16 -28.43 -55.26 7.05
CA LYS A 16 -29.66 -54.45 7.16
C LYS A 16 -30.29 -54.48 8.56
N SER A 17 -29.94 -55.48 9.38
CA SER A 17 -30.40 -55.61 10.76
C SER A 17 -29.31 -56.21 11.63
N CYS A 18 -29.28 -55.87 12.91
CA CYS A 18 -28.37 -56.46 13.88
C CYS A 18 -28.70 -57.93 14.15
N PRO A 19 -27.74 -58.88 14.02
CA PRO A 19 -28.00 -60.29 14.24
C PRO A 19 -28.30 -60.66 15.69
N LEU A 20 -27.98 -59.80 16.66
CA LEU A 20 -28.19 -60.04 18.09
C LEU A 20 -29.50 -59.48 18.63
N CYS A 21 -29.93 -58.30 18.24
CA CYS A 21 -31.12 -57.64 18.75
C CYS A 21 -32.16 -57.27 17.68
N ASN A 22 -31.91 -57.66 16.42
CA ASN A 22 -32.79 -57.46 15.27
C ASN A 22 -33.18 -56.00 14.98
N THR A 23 -32.43 -55.06 15.52
CA THR A 23 -32.64 -53.63 15.29
C THR A 23 -32.25 -53.29 13.86
N PRO A 24 -33.07 -52.55 13.09
CA PRO A 24 -32.72 -52.13 11.73
C PRO A 24 -31.51 -51.19 11.74
N VAL A 25 -30.51 -51.44 10.88
CA VAL A 25 -29.32 -50.64 10.74
C VAL A 25 -29.52 -49.66 9.59
N TYR A 26 -29.57 -48.37 9.91
CA TYR A 26 -29.56 -47.30 8.90
C TYR A 26 -28.11 -46.93 8.60
N LEU A 27 -27.58 -47.45 7.51
CA LEU A 27 -26.35 -46.94 6.94
C LEU A 27 -26.71 -45.68 6.15
N PRO A 28 -26.05 -44.54 6.39
CA PRO A 28 -26.17 -43.43 5.45
C PRO A 28 -25.73 -43.94 4.09
N SER A 29 -26.58 -43.81 3.08
CA SER A 29 -26.20 -44.07 1.69
C SER A 29 -24.90 -43.34 1.42
N GLU A 30 -23.92 -44.04 0.82
CA GLU A 30 -22.71 -43.36 0.35
C GLU A 30 -23.15 -42.11 -0.45
N PRO A 31 -22.64 -40.93 -0.15
CA PRO A 31 -23.01 -39.75 -0.91
C PRO A 31 -22.57 -40.01 -2.35
N ASP A 32 -23.56 -40.09 -3.26
CA ASP A 32 -23.29 -40.01 -4.69
C ASP A 32 -22.27 -38.90 -4.91
N GLY A 33 -21.23 -39.16 -5.72
CA GLY A 33 -19.98 -38.36 -5.82
C GLY A 33 -20.09 -36.89 -6.15
N ASP A 34 -21.23 -36.25 -5.88
CA ASP A 34 -21.51 -34.83 -6.04
C ASP A 34 -22.10 -34.20 -4.76
N SER A 35 -21.77 -34.80 -3.58
CA SER A 35 -22.12 -34.16 -2.32
C SER A 35 -21.37 -32.84 -2.20
N GLN A 36 -22.06 -31.74 -2.50
CA GLN A 36 -21.68 -30.41 -2.13
C GLN A 36 -21.12 -30.44 -0.71
N LYS A 37 -19.82 -30.13 -0.58
CA LYS A 37 -19.16 -30.03 0.72
C LYS A 37 -20.06 -29.18 1.62
N PRO A 38 -20.47 -29.69 2.83
CA PRO A 38 -21.46 -29.01 3.68
C PRO A 38 -20.99 -27.63 4.16
N TYR A 39 -19.74 -27.27 3.90
CA TYR A 39 -19.19 -25.95 4.16
C TYR A 39 -18.71 -25.34 2.85
N PRO A 40 -19.17 -24.14 2.50
CA PRO A 40 -18.61 -23.43 1.36
C PRO A 40 -17.10 -23.30 1.58
N GLU A 41 -16.31 -23.74 0.59
CA GLU A 41 -14.87 -23.48 0.61
C GLU A 41 -14.67 -22.00 0.91
N ARG A 42 -13.99 -21.72 2.00
CA ARG A 42 -13.59 -20.36 2.36
C ARG A 42 -12.60 -19.90 1.30
N THR A 43 -13.12 -19.48 0.16
CA THR A 43 -12.33 -18.71 -0.78
C THR A 43 -11.84 -17.53 0.04
N GLU A 44 -10.56 -17.53 0.42
CA GLU A 44 -9.90 -16.35 0.92
C GLU A 44 -10.00 -15.30 -0.19
N LYS A 45 -11.13 -14.62 -0.24
CA LYS A 45 -11.23 -13.37 -0.98
C LYS A 45 -10.18 -12.49 -0.36
N ARG A 46 -9.01 -12.40 -1.01
CA ARG A 46 -8.09 -11.31 -0.76
C ARG A 46 -8.95 -10.07 -0.66
N ARG A 47 -9.10 -9.54 0.54
CA ARG A 47 -9.79 -8.26 0.75
C ARG A 47 -8.96 -7.21 0.06
N THR A 48 -9.15 -7.08 -1.24
CA THR A 48 -8.78 -5.85 -1.93
C THR A 48 -9.71 -4.80 -1.33
N PHE A 49 -9.12 -3.86 -0.63
CA PHE A 49 -9.84 -2.75 -0.02
C PHE A 49 -10.37 -1.89 -1.16
N TYR A 50 -11.58 -2.22 -1.65
CA TYR A 50 -12.28 -1.38 -2.60
C TYR A 50 -12.95 -0.28 -1.79
N VAL A 51 -12.39 0.90 -1.81
CA VAL A 51 -13.07 2.09 -1.32
C VAL A 51 -14.15 2.42 -2.36
N ASN A 52 -15.41 2.18 -2.04
CA ASN A 52 -16.55 2.56 -2.86
C ASN A 52 -16.85 4.08 -2.72
N LEU A 53 -15.84 4.90 -2.88
CA LEU A 53 -16.01 6.33 -3.13
C LEU A 53 -16.24 6.50 -4.65
N VAL A 54 -17.46 6.19 -5.11
CA VAL A 54 -17.86 6.55 -6.48
C VAL A 54 -18.54 7.92 -6.39
N PRO A 55 -17.83 9.02 -6.59
CA PRO A 55 -18.50 10.28 -6.87
C PRO A 55 -19.35 10.05 -8.11
N SER A 56 -20.57 10.56 -8.11
CA SER A 56 -21.46 10.43 -9.25
C SER A 56 -20.78 11.04 -10.48
N LYS A 57 -21.03 10.49 -11.66
CA LYS A 57 -20.51 11.07 -12.93
C LYS A 57 -20.83 12.59 -13.01
N ALA A 58 -21.96 13.00 -12.46
CA ALA A 58 -22.36 14.39 -12.32
C ALA A 58 -21.31 15.23 -11.55
N PHE A 59 -20.67 14.68 -10.51
CA PHE A 59 -19.63 15.38 -9.77
C PHE A 59 -18.39 15.65 -10.65
N VAL A 60 -17.98 14.68 -11.47
CA VAL A 60 -16.84 14.86 -12.39
C VAL A 60 -17.14 15.92 -13.43
N TYR A 61 -18.35 15.91 -14.02
CA TYR A 61 -18.76 16.93 -14.99
C TYR A 61 -18.81 18.33 -14.36
N LEU A 62 -19.37 18.46 -13.16
CA LEU A 62 -19.41 19.71 -12.42
C LEU A 62 -18.00 20.23 -12.12
N MET A 63 -17.11 19.39 -11.62
CA MET A 63 -15.71 19.73 -11.35
C MET A 63 -14.97 20.15 -12.62
N THR A 64 -15.17 19.43 -13.72
CA THR A 64 -14.57 19.77 -15.00
C THR A 64 -15.05 21.15 -15.47
N PHE A 65 -16.35 21.43 -15.37
CA PHE A 65 -16.93 22.73 -15.75
C PHE A 65 -16.37 23.89 -14.90
N VAL A 66 -16.27 23.69 -13.58
CA VAL A 66 -15.72 24.69 -12.65
C VAL A 66 -14.23 24.97 -12.94
N LEU A 67 -13.44 23.94 -13.29
CA LEU A 67 -12.01 24.09 -13.55
C LEU A 67 -11.69 24.64 -14.94
N ILE A 68 -12.55 24.44 -15.93
CA ILE A 68 -12.36 24.98 -17.29
C ILE A 68 -12.44 26.51 -17.31
N ILE A 69 -13.33 27.10 -16.52
CA ILE A 69 -13.53 28.57 -16.53
C ILE A 69 -12.22 29.30 -16.15
N PRO A 70 -11.58 29.08 -14.98
CA PRO A 70 -10.35 29.76 -14.62
C PRO A 70 -9.20 29.42 -15.58
N LEU A 71 -9.15 28.20 -16.14
CA LEU A 71 -8.14 27.81 -17.12
C LEU A 71 -8.23 28.69 -18.37
N ILE A 72 -9.41 28.85 -18.96
CA ILE A 72 -9.63 29.68 -20.15
C ILE A 72 -9.34 31.15 -19.83
N VAL A 73 -9.79 31.66 -18.69
CA VAL A 73 -9.55 33.06 -18.28
C VAL A 73 -8.05 33.34 -18.15
N CYS A 74 -7.28 32.47 -17.49
CA CYS A 74 -5.83 32.65 -17.35
C CYS A 74 -5.13 32.67 -18.71
N LEU A 75 -5.48 31.75 -19.61
CA LEU A 75 -4.91 31.70 -20.96
C LEU A 75 -5.25 32.95 -21.79
N ILE A 76 -6.50 33.40 -21.76
CA ILE A 76 -6.91 34.58 -22.54
C ILE A 76 -6.17 35.84 -22.04
N ILE A 77 -6.08 36.03 -20.72
CA ILE A 77 -5.39 37.19 -20.14
C ILE A 77 -3.90 37.19 -20.51
N ASP A 78 -3.25 36.04 -20.41
CA ASP A 78 -1.81 35.95 -20.69
C ASP A 78 -1.51 36.20 -22.17
N ILE A 79 -2.23 35.55 -23.08
CA ILE A 79 -2.07 35.73 -24.52
C ILE A 79 -2.37 37.17 -24.94
N ARG A 80 -3.41 37.80 -24.36
CA ARG A 80 -3.75 39.19 -24.64
C ARG A 80 -2.67 40.17 -24.19
N ARG A 81 -1.99 39.88 -23.07
CA ARG A 81 -1.02 40.75 -22.44
C ARG A 81 0.40 40.58 -22.99
N ASN A 82 0.79 39.34 -23.22
CA ASN A 82 2.17 38.98 -23.51
C ASN A 82 2.39 38.38 -24.90
N SER A 83 1.30 38.13 -25.68
CA SER A 83 1.31 37.42 -26.99
C SER A 83 1.92 36.02 -26.95
N THR A 84 2.35 35.54 -25.79
CA THR A 84 2.95 34.23 -25.55
C THR A 84 2.48 33.69 -24.22
N ILE A 85 2.62 32.39 -24.00
CA ILE A 85 2.34 31.74 -22.71
C ILE A 85 3.52 32.03 -21.78
N THR A 86 3.28 32.83 -20.72
CA THR A 86 4.31 33.18 -19.75
C THR A 86 3.91 32.75 -18.35
N TRP A 87 3.17 33.55 -17.60
CA TRP A 87 2.77 33.22 -16.24
C TRP A 87 1.60 32.24 -16.16
N SER A 88 0.78 32.15 -17.23
CA SER A 88 -0.37 31.23 -17.23
C SER A 88 0.02 29.75 -17.19
N PHE A 89 1.25 29.41 -17.52
CA PHE A 89 1.76 28.05 -17.42
C PHE A 89 1.58 27.47 -16.00
N TYR A 90 1.86 28.25 -14.96
CA TYR A 90 1.75 27.82 -13.56
C TYR A 90 0.30 27.47 -13.14
N PRO A 91 -0.68 28.38 -13.26
CA PRO A 91 -2.05 28.06 -12.90
C PRO A 91 -2.67 26.98 -13.83
N VAL A 92 -2.35 26.98 -15.12
CA VAL A 92 -2.89 25.98 -16.05
C VAL A 92 -2.41 24.58 -15.70
N SER A 93 -1.11 24.41 -15.48
CA SER A 93 -0.55 23.11 -15.10
C SER A 93 -1.08 22.63 -13.74
N SER A 94 -1.29 23.55 -12.77
CA SER A 94 -1.90 23.24 -11.48
C SER A 94 -3.35 22.79 -11.60
N ILE A 95 -4.14 23.43 -12.47
CA ILE A 95 -5.54 23.07 -12.73
C ILE A 95 -5.62 21.69 -13.40
N ILE A 96 -4.74 21.40 -14.34
CA ILE A 96 -4.64 20.08 -15.00
C ILE A 96 -4.29 19.00 -13.97
N LEU A 97 -3.32 19.24 -13.12
CA LEU A 97 -2.97 18.32 -12.04
C LEU A 97 -4.16 18.07 -11.11
N ALA A 98 -4.82 19.14 -10.63
CA ALA A 98 -5.98 19.01 -9.75
C ALA A 98 -7.11 18.21 -10.43
N TRP A 99 -7.33 18.40 -11.73
CA TRP A 99 -8.29 17.62 -12.48
C TRP A 99 -7.92 16.15 -12.55
N ILE A 100 -6.65 15.80 -12.83
CA ILE A 100 -6.19 14.42 -12.87
C ILE A 100 -6.39 13.74 -11.51
N LEU A 101 -5.97 14.38 -10.41
CA LEU A 101 -6.06 13.81 -9.06
C LEU A 101 -7.51 13.57 -8.61
N MET A 102 -8.46 14.42 -9.04
CA MET A 102 -9.86 14.30 -8.66
C MET A 102 -10.68 13.45 -9.63
N ALA A 103 -10.50 13.65 -10.95
CA ALA A 103 -11.31 13.02 -11.97
C ALA A 103 -10.92 11.55 -12.19
N TYR A 104 -9.64 11.23 -12.13
CA TYR A 104 -9.15 9.88 -12.40
C TYR A 104 -9.74 8.82 -11.43
N PRO A 105 -9.66 9.00 -10.10
CA PRO A 105 -10.31 8.07 -9.17
C PRO A 105 -11.82 7.99 -9.35
N ALA A 106 -12.44 9.13 -9.70
CA ALA A 106 -13.89 9.25 -9.88
C ALA A 106 -14.42 8.53 -11.13
N LEU A 107 -13.64 8.45 -12.20
CA LEU A 107 -14.02 7.79 -13.45
C LEU A 107 -13.84 6.27 -13.40
N MET A 108 -13.01 5.75 -12.50
CA MET A 108 -12.77 4.31 -12.36
C MET A 108 -13.86 3.61 -11.58
N LYS A 109 -14.55 2.63 -12.18
CA LYS A 109 -15.58 1.81 -11.51
C LYS A 109 -15.01 0.83 -10.46
N ARG A 110 -13.80 0.34 -10.67
CA ARG A 110 -13.07 -0.58 -9.77
C ARG A 110 -11.61 -0.20 -9.80
N TYR A 111 -11.12 0.41 -8.74
CA TYR A 111 -9.71 0.74 -8.62
C TYR A 111 -9.08 0.03 -7.42
N SER A 112 -7.86 -0.41 -7.61
CA SER A 112 -6.99 -0.80 -6.51
C SER A 112 -6.35 0.48 -5.96
N PHE A 113 -6.35 0.65 -4.64
CA PHE A 113 -5.72 1.79 -3.96
C PHE A 113 -4.32 2.11 -4.50
N ILE A 114 -3.52 1.07 -4.75
CA ILE A 114 -2.15 1.23 -5.28
C ILE A 114 -2.13 1.83 -6.68
N LYS A 115 -3.06 1.45 -7.57
CA LYS A 115 -3.09 2.01 -8.93
C LYS A 115 -3.38 3.51 -8.90
N VAL A 116 -4.35 3.93 -8.07
CA VAL A 116 -4.67 5.35 -7.90
C VAL A 116 -3.46 6.08 -7.31
N LEU A 117 -2.92 5.59 -6.19
CA LEU A 117 -1.74 6.19 -5.55
C LEU A 117 -0.56 6.32 -6.51
N THR A 118 -0.31 5.30 -7.34
CA THR A 118 0.77 5.33 -8.32
C THR A 118 0.56 6.43 -9.35
N ILE A 119 -0.65 6.56 -9.90
CA ILE A 119 -0.94 7.59 -10.90
C ILE A 119 -0.88 8.99 -10.29
N ASP A 120 -1.40 9.15 -9.07
CA ASP A 120 -1.35 10.42 -8.35
C ASP A 120 0.10 10.87 -8.12
N ILE A 121 0.96 9.97 -7.62
CA ILE A 121 2.38 10.28 -7.39
C ILE A 121 3.08 10.62 -8.71
N TYR A 122 2.89 9.83 -9.77
CA TYR A 122 3.49 10.12 -11.06
C TYR A 122 3.01 11.43 -11.67
N SER A 123 1.73 11.78 -11.49
CA SER A 123 1.17 13.05 -11.96
C SER A 123 1.80 14.22 -11.23
N ILE A 124 2.00 14.11 -9.90
CA ILE A 124 2.66 15.14 -9.10
C ILE A 124 4.15 15.27 -9.51
N VAL A 125 4.85 14.15 -9.71
CA VAL A 125 6.25 14.15 -10.17
C VAL A 125 6.37 14.86 -11.53
N LEU A 126 5.51 14.51 -12.49
CA LEU A 126 5.49 15.13 -13.80
C LEU A 126 5.23 16.64 -13.70
N PHE A 127 4.31 17.05 -12.85
CA PHE A 127 4.01 18.46 -12.60
C PHE A 127 5.23 19.20 -12.04
N LEU A 128 5.89 18.66 -11.00
CA LEU A 128 7.07 19.29 -10.40
C LEU A 128 8.23 19.44 -11.41
N VAL A 129 8.48 18.39 -12.18
CA VAL A 129 9.51 18.41 -13.23
C VAL A 129 9.16 19.42 -14.32
N SER A 130 7.88 19.53 -14.73
CA SER A 130 7.44 20.49 -15.73
C SER A 130 7.61 21.94 -15.27
N LEU A 131 7.37 22.23 -13.97
CA LEU A 131 7.59 23.56 -13.39
C LEU A 131 9.06 23.92 -13.38
N ASP A 132 9.92 22.97 -13.03
CA ASP A 132 11.37 23.19 -12.98
C ASP A 132 11.94 23.39 -14.38
N ALA A 133 11.52 22.55 -15.35
CA ALA A 133 11.89 22.70 -16.75
C ALA A 133 11.47 24.05 -17.34
N TYR A 134 10.28 24.54 -16.97
CA TYR A 134 9.79 25.85 -17.43
C TYR A 134 10.59 27.02 -16.84
N SER A 135 11.17 26.87 -15.64
CA SER A 135 12.05 27.86 -15.04
C SER A 135 13.43 28.00 -15.70
N GLY A 136 13.73 27.14 -16.69
CA GLY A 136 14.97 27.17 -17.49
C GLY A 136 16.09 26.25 -17.01
N ASN A 137 15.93 25.57 -15.89
CA ASN A 137 16.91 24.65 -15.34
C ASN A 137 16.25 23.30 -15.06
N LEU A 138 16.58 22.27 -15.82
CA LEU A 138 16.11 20.92 -15.57
C LEU A 138 16.73 20.36 -14.29
N LEU A 139 15.88 19.88 -13.36
CA LEU A 139 16.26 19.16 -12.14
C LEU A 139 17.15 19.98 -11.16
N ASN A 140 16.80 21.23 -10.96
CA ASN A 140 17.48 22.07 -9.97
C ASN A 140 16.87 21.87 -8.57
N TRP A 141 15.69 22.42 -8.31
CA TRP A 141 15.02 22.31 -7.02
C TRP A 141 14.07 21.11 -6.95
N SER A 142 13.55 20.65 -8.11
CA SER A 142 12.58 19.55 -8.19
C SER A 142 13.15 18.20 -7.77
N VAL A 143 14.48 18.02 -7.81
CA VAL A 143 15.15 16.77 -7.37
C VAL A 143 14.74 16.37 -5.96
N TYR A 144 14.68 17.30 -5.02
CA TYR A 144 14.36 17.01 -3.62
C TYR A 144 12.93 16.49 -3.42
N PRO A 145 11.88 17.22 -3.86
CA PRO A 145 10.50 16.73 -3.70
C PRO A 145 10.22 15.50 -4.56
N VAL A 146 10.78 15.39 -5.76
CA VAL A 146 10.60 14.23 -6.62
C VAL A 146 11.21 12.97 -5.98
N ALA A 147 12.45 13.05 -5.51
CA ALA A 147 13.10 11.93 -4.83
C ALA A 147 12.34 11.51 -3.57
N SER A 148 11.83 12.47 -2.78
CA SER A 148 11.02 12.19 -1.59
C SER A 148 9.70 11.50 -1.93
N LEU A 149 9.00 11.93 -2.98
CA LEU A 149 7.77 11.29 -3.44
C LEU A 149 8.01 9.87 -3.95
N LEU A 150 9.11 9.65 -4.68
CA LEU A 150 9.50 8.33 -5.14
C LEU A 150 9.85 7.40 -3.98
N LEU A 151 10.53 7.92 -2.94
CA LEU A 151 10.80 7.13 -1.72
C LEU A 151 9.51 6.72 -1.02
N ILE A 152 8.56 7.64 -0.86
CA ILE A 152 7.24 7.35 -0.28
C ILE A 152 6.52 6.28 -1.12
N TRP A 153 6.55 6.40 -2.44
CA TRP A 153 5.94 5.41 -3.34
C TRP A 153 6.59 4.02 -3.20
N VAL A 154 7.92 3.96 -3.13
CA VAL A 154 8.67 2.72 -2.88
C VAL A 154 8.24 2.08 -1.56
N TYR A 155 8.07 2.85 -0.49
CA TYR A 155 7.61 2.33 0.78
C TYR A 155 6.20 1.72 0.70
N PHE A 156 5.26 2.40 0.04
CA PHE A 156 3.93 1.84 -0.18
C PHE A 156 3.98 0.54 -0.99
N LEU A 157 4.82 0.49 -2.03
CA LEU A 157 5.05 -0.72 -2.81
C LEU A 157 5.63 -1.85 -1.96
N LEU A 158 6.68 -1.59 -1.18
CA LEU A 158 7.31 -2.57 -0.32
C LEU A 158 6.33 -3.14 0.71
N VAL A 159 5.54 -2.28 1.37
CA VAL A 159 4.51 -2.71 2.32
C VAL A 159 3.43 -3.54 1.63
N PHE A 160 3.05 -3.20 0.41
CA PHE A 160 2.05 -3.96 -0.33
C PHE A 160 2.57 -5.31 -0.83
N LEU A 161 3.80 -5.38 -1.33
CA LEU A 161 4.39 -6.60 -1.88
C LEU A 161 4.84 -7.57 -0.80
N LEU A 162 5.58 -7.06 0.19
CA LEU A 162 6.20 -7.86 1.24
C LEU A 162 5.32 -7.96 2.50
N GLY A 163 4.62 -6.87 2.85
CA GLY A 163 3.64 -6.79 3.92
C GLY A 163 4.01 -7.58 5.18
N LYS A 164 3.04 -8.37 5.68
CA LYS A 164 3.23 -9.21 6.88
C LYS A 164 4.03 -10.49 6.63
N ARG A 165 4.33 -10.85 5.36
CA ARG A 165 4.98 -12.13 5.04
C ARG A 165 6.46 -12.14 5.39
N HIS A 166 7.16 -11.05 5.08
CA HIS A 166 8.62 -10.97 5.22
C HIS A 166 9.06 -9.65 5.85
N PRO A 167 8.79 -9.43 7.17
CA PRO A 167 9.08 -8.15 7.81
C PRO A 167 10.58 -7.82 7.85
N PHE A 168 11.46 -8.80 7.95
CA PHE A 168 12.91 -8.58 7.91
C PHE A 168 13.39 -8.11 6.54
N VAL A 169 12.86 -8.71 5.46
CA VAL A 169 13.18 -8.28 4.09
C VAL A 169 12.65 -6.87 3.84
N LEU A 170 11.45 -6.56 4.37
CA LEU A 170 10.87 -5.22 4.31
C LEU A 170 11.80 -4.18 4.97
N ALA A 171 12.30 -4.45 6.18
CA ALA A 171 13.20 -3.55 6.89
C ALA A 171 14.51 -3.33 6.12
N PHE A 172 15.08 -4.40 5.55
CA PHE A 172 16.32 -4.31 4.78
C PHE A 172 16.13 -3.52 3.47
N MET A 173 15.03 -3.76 2.74
CA MET A 173 14.72 -3.02 1.52
C MET A 173 14.40 -1.54 1.81
N ALA A 174 13.74 -1.25 2.93
CA ALA A 174 13.51 0.13 3.39
C ALA A 174 14.84 0.82 3.71
N TYR A 175 15.79 0.14 4.35
CA TYR A 175 17.13 0.66 4.60
C TYR A 175 17.87 1.02 3.31
N ILE A 176 17.88 0.11 2.33
CA ILE A 176 18.54 0.34 1.03
C ILE A 176 17.91 1.53 0.31
N SER A 177 16.58 1.60 0.25
CA SER A 177 15.88 2.70 -0.44
C SER A 177 16.11 4.05 0.23
N THR A 178 16.16 4.09 1.58
CA THR A 178 16.50 5.31 2.33
C THR A 178 17.95 5.72 2.08
N GLY A 179 18.87 4.76 2.12
CA GLY A 179 20.29 5.03 1.85
C GLY A 179 20.50 5.59 0.45
N LEU A 180 19.87 4.99 -0.56
CA LEU A 180 19.93 5.49 -1.93
C LEU A 180 19.35 6.91 -2.05
N TYR A 181 18.22 7.17 -1.40
CA TYR A 181 17.62 8.51 -1.38
C TYR A 181 18.56 9.55 -0.78
N LEU A 182 19.13 9.29 0.40
CA LEU A 182 20.04 10.21 1.08
C LEU A 182 21.32 10.45 0.28
N TYR A 183 21.83 9.41 -0.38
CA TYR A 183 22.97 9.53 -1.28
C TYR A 183 22.66 10.43 -2.50
N LEU A 184 21.48 10.28 -3.11
CA LEU A 184 21.05 11.14 -4.21
C LEU A 184 20.89 12.61 -3.76
N VAL A 185 20.38 12.84 -2.56
CA VAL A 185 20.26 14.18 -1.97
C VAL A 185 21.66 14.79 -1.73
N GLU A 186 22.62 14.01 -1.24
CA GLU A 186 24.01 14.44 -1.09
C GLU A 186 24.61 14.89 -2.40
N GLN A 187 24.48 14.09 -3.47
CA GLN A 187 24.97 14.45 -4.79
C GLN A 187 24.33 15.74 -5.32
N ALA A 188 23.05 15.95 -5.04
CA ALA A 188 22.33 17.15 -5.45
C ALA A 188 22.74 18.39 -4.65
N THR A 189 23.15 18.24 -3.38
CA THR A 189 23.61 19.34 -2.53
C THR A 189 25.11 19.67 -2.68
N GLY A 190 25.89 18.73 -3.24
CA GLY A 190 27.35 18.87 -3.37
C GLY A 190 28.09 18.83 -2.05
N SER A 191 27.48 18.38 -0.96
CA SER A 191 28.05 18.31 0.39
C SER A 191 28.35 16.85 0.78
N ALA A 192 29.43 16.56 1.45
CA ALA A 192 29.86 15.22 1.84
C ALA A 192 29.44 14.92 3.29
N TRP A 193 28.18 14.51 3.50
CA TRP A 193 27.64 14.19 4.84
C TRP A 193 27.04 12.78 4.94
N PHE A 194 26.88 12.08 3.82
CA PHE A 194 26.21 10.77 3.78
C PHE A 194 26.98 9.72 4.58
N PHE A 195 28.30 9.59 4.36
CA PHE A 195 29.10 8.58 5.03
C PHE A 195 29.37 8.91 6.50
N ASP A 196 29.52 10.19 6.84
CA ASP A 196 29.89 10.60 8.19
C ASP A 196 28.67 10.69 9.13
N LEU A 197 27.52 11.12 8.62
CA LEU A 197 26.33 11.35 9.44
C LEU A 197 25.17 10.44 9.09
N ALA A 198 24.74 10.38 7.83
CA ALA A 198 23.50 9.71 7.45
C ALA A 198 23.59 8.20 7.56
N LEU A 199 24.66 7.61 7.07
CA LEU A 199 24.85 6.16 7.04
C LEU A 199 24.92 5.53 8.45
N PRO A 200 25.65 6.05 9.44
CA PRO A 200 25.60 5.51 10.79
C PRO A 200 24.21 5.63 11.43
N ILE A 201 23.48 6.74 11.18
CA ILE A 201 22.13 6.93 11.71
C ILE A 201 21.15 5.89 11.14
N ILE A 202 21.11 5.72 9.82
CA ILE A 202 20.18 4.75 9.21
C ILE A 202 20.55 3.30 9.55
N THR A 203 21.84 2.97 9.74
CA THR A 203 22.27 1.65 10.20
C THR A 203 21.87 1.38 11.64
N LEU A 204 21.95 2.37 12.52
CA LEU A 204 21.45 2.27 13.89
C LEU A 204 19.94 2.01 13.91
N ILE A 205 19.16 2.77 13.10
CA ILE A 205 17.72 2.55 12.95
C ILE A 205 17.42 1.13 12.44
N LEU A 206 18.17 0.61 11.47
CA LEU A 206 18.02 -0.75 10.97
C LEU A 206 18.24 -1.78 12.08
N VAL A 207 19.34 -1.65 12.82
CA VAL A 207 19.68 -2.59 13.91
C VAL A 207 18.58 -2.61 14.97
N LEU A 208 18.11 -1.43 15.42
CA LEU A 208 17.02 -1.31 16.38
C LEU A 208 15.72 -1.92 15.84
N THR A 209 15.41 -1.70 14.57
CA THR A 209 14.23 -2.27 13.91
C THR A 209 14.34 -3.80 13.83
N LEU A 210 15.50 -4.36 13.50
CA LEU A 210 15.71 -5.80 13.44
C LEU A 210 15.60 -6.45 14.83
N ILE A 211 16.14 -5.80 15.87
CA ILE A 211 16.01 -6.27 17.25
C ILE A 211 14.54 -6.27 17.69
N THR A 212 13.80 -5.20 17.43
CA THR A 212 12.36 -5.12 17.78
C THR A 212 11.53 -6.16 17.04
N LEU A 213 11.83 -6.42 15.76
CA LEU A 213 11.18 -7.47 14.98
C LEU A 213 11.51 -8.86 15.51
N ALA A 214 12.77 -9.12 15.87
CA ALA A 214 13.19 -10.39 16.45
C ALA A 214 12.49 -10.64 17.79
N LEU A 215 12.50 -9.68 18.70
CA LEU A 215 11.84 -9.78 20.01
C LEU A 215 10.32 -9.97 19.88
N SER A 216 9.68 -9.29 18.94
CA SER A 216 8.24 -9.46 18.68
C SER A 216 7.90 -10.88 18.20
N ARG A 217 8.81 -11.55 17.52
CA ARG A 217 8.58 -12.92 17.01
C ARG A 217 8.71 -13.99 18.09
N PHE A 218 9.55 -13.77 19.12
CA PHE A 218 9.71 -14.71 20.22
C PHE A 218 8.58 -14.74 21.24
N SER A 219 7.43 -14.09 20.95
CA SER A 219 6.22 -14.12 21.81
C SER A 219 6.40 -13.57 23.24
N LEU A 220 7.57 -13.07 23.59
CA LEU A 220 7.87 -12.51 24.92
C LEU A 220 7.15 -11.19 25.17
N PHE A 221 6.79 -10.46 24.08
CA PHE A 221 6.19 -9.14 24.16
C PHE A 221 4.95 -9.07 23.29
N LYS A 222 3.76 -9.09 23.90
CA LYS A 222 2.47 -8.88 23.24
C LYS A 222 1.84 -7.57 23.74
N GLY A 223 1.22 -6.82 22.84
CA GLY A 223 0.43 -5.63 23.21
C GLY A 223 1.29 -4.46 23.71
N THR A 224 1.03 -4.03 24.95
CA THR A 224 1.64 -2.82 25.57
C THR A 224 3.16 -2.90 25.69
N ALA A 225 3.74 -4.10 25.85
CA ALA A 225 5.17 -4.28 25.93
C ALA A 225 5.89 -3.96 24.61
N LEU A 226 5.23 -4.17 23.47
CA LEU A 226 5.77 -3.80 22.16
C LEU A 226 5.90 -2.27 22.00
N PHE A 227 4.90 -1.50 22.49
CA PHE A 227 4.97 -0.04 22.53
C PHE A 227 6.13 0.44 23.40
N GLY A 228 6.33 -0.16 24.57
CA GLY A 228 7.47 0.15 25.45
C GLY A 228 8.82 -0.07 24.74
N LEU A 229 8.95 -1.14 24.00
CA LEU A 229 10.17 -1.47 23.24
C LEU A 229 10.45 -0.46 22.12
N ILE A 230 9.42 0.00 21.42
CA ILE A 230 9.54 1.07 20.41
C ILE A 230 9.98 2.38 21.06
N PHE A 231 9.39 2.78 22.20
CA PHE A 231 9.80 3.98 22.94
C PHE A 231 11.25 3.90 23.43
N CYS A 232 11.67 2.75 23.97
CA CYS A 232 13.07 2.54 24.37
C CYS A 232 14.03 2.65 23.18
N SER A 233 13.64 2.09 22.00
CA SER A 233 14.45 2.19 20.78
C SER A 233 14.61 3.65 20.32
N ILE A 234 13.55 4.43 20.39
CA ILE A 234 13.57 5.86 20.06
C ILE A 234 14.47 6.63 21.04
N SER A 235 14.36 6.33 22.35
CA SER A 235 15.19 6.98 23.38
C SER A 235 16.68 6.67 23.19
N ILE A 236 17.04 5.41 22.90
CA ILE A 236 18.42 5.02 22.60
C ILE A 236 18.93 5.72 21.34
N PHE A 237 18.08 5.84 20.33
CA PHE A 237 18.41 6.60 19.11
C PHE A 237 18.72 8.06 19.43
N CYS A 238 17.88 8.74 20.22
CA CYS A 238 18.09 10.15 20.58
C CYS A 238 19.40 10.37 21.38
N ILE A 239 19.74 9.44 22.30
CA ILE A 239 20.99 9.51 23.07
C ILE A 239 22.22 9.23 22.18
N GLY A 240 22.08 8.33 21.20
CA GLY A 240 23.20 7.95 20.34
C GLY A 240 23.50 8.97 19.22
N THR A 241 22.66 9.99 19.04
CA THR A 241 22.83 11.06 18.03
C THR A 241 23.34 12.38 18.62
N GLU A 242 23.49 12.49 19.95
CA GLU A 242 24.19 13.58 20.65
C GLU A 242 25.69 13.26 20.76
#